data_398a65005f98a9d52169c24b6cee763c
#
_entry.id   398a65005f98a9d52169c24b6cee763c
#
_cell.length_a   1.000
_cell.length_b   1.000
_cell.length_c   1.000
_cell.angle_alpha   90.00
_cell.angle_beta   90.00
_cell.angle_gamma   90.00
#
_symmetry.space_group_name_H-M   'P 1'
#
loop_
_entity.id
_entity.type
_entity.pdbx_description
1 polymer ?
#
loop_
_entity_poly.entity_id
_entity_poly.type
_entity_poly.pdbx_seq_one_letter_code
_entity_poly.pdbx_strand_id
1 'polypeptide(L)'
;KVNDLALQQRLGFVSREPRWAVAHKYRAQEQLTTVQAIDVQVGRTGKLTPVAKLAPVFVGGVTVTNATLHNEDEARRKDVRVGDTVVVRRAGDVIPEVVSVVLDRRPEGTVPFSMPDACPVCGSAVGREEGEVDTRCTAGLFCSAQRKQAVLHFAQRRAMDIENLGEKLVDQLVEGGLIHSLPDLYELKLETLARLDRMAEKSAQNLLDGLEKSRHTTLARFIYGLGIRHVGETTAKDLARHFGRLDALLAADEQALLQVPDVGPVVASSIRHFLEEPHNREVIERLRAHGVTWPESDGAVDSMAPQPLAGKTFVLTGTLPNMGRDEAKELLEAAGAKVAGSVSKKTDYVVAGGEAGSKLEKAQALGGAV
;
A
#
# COMPACT_ATOMS: atom_id res chain seq x y z
N LYS A 1 25.19 -10.45 7.15
CA LYS A 1 24.80 -9.56 8.26
C LYS A 1 25.98 -9.31 9.19
N VAL A 2 25.97 -8.22 9.91
CA VAL A 2 26.89 -7.95 11.03
C VAL A 2 26.58 -8.94 12.15
N ASN A 3 27.55 -9.69 12.66
CA ASN A 3 27.33 -10.71 13.70
C ASN A 3 27.39 -10.15 15.12
N ASP A 4 28.11 -9.05 15.31
CA ASP A 4 28.22 -8.37 16.62
C ASP A 4 26.91 -7.67 16.98
N LEU A 5 26.31 -8.08 18.10
CA LEU A 5 25.00 -7.55 18.55
C LEU A 5 25.06 -6.08 18.95
N ALA A 6 26.20 -5.61 19.51
CA ALA A 6 26.36 -4.21 19.88
C ALA A 6 26.43 -3.32 18.64
N LEU A 7 27.10 -3.79 17.58
CA LEU A 7 27.14 -3.10 16.30
C LEU A 7 25.77 -3.12 15.61
N GLN A 8 25.01 -4.22 15.69
CA GLN A 8 23.63 -4.27 15.16
C GLN A 8 22.75 -3.22 15.84
N GLN A 9 22.84 -3.09 17.17
CA GLN A 9 22.10 -2.08 17.92
C GLN A 9 22.50 -0.65 17.53
N ARG A 10 23.80 -0.39 17.31
CA ARG A 10 24.29 0.92 16.87
C ARG A 10 23.85 1.29 15.48
N LEU A 11 23.82 0.34 14.55
CA LEU A 11 23.38 0.54 13.16
C LEU A 11 21.87 0.72 13.06
N GLY A 12 21.09 0.00 13.89
CA GLY A 12 19.64 0.12 13.95
C GLY A 12 18.92 -0.30 12.67
N PHE A 13 17.77 0.33 12.42
CA PHE A 13 16.88 0.05 11.30
C PHE A 13 16.56 1.33 10.53
N VAL A 14 16.18 1.17 9.25
CA VAL A 14 15.49 2.20 8.47
C VAL A 14 14.08 1.66 8.24
N SER A 15 13.08 2.33 8.81
CA SER A 15 11.71 1.80 8.84
C SER A 15 11.69 0.36 9.44
N ARG A 16 11.52 -0.66 8.63
CA ARG A 16 11.48 -2.08 9.05
C ARG A 16 12.76 -2.85 8.69
N GLU A 17 13.61 -2.27 7.86
CA GLU A 17 14.79 -2.93 7.31
C GLU A 17 16.02 -2.71 8.22
N PRO A 18 16.76 -3.79 8.55
CA PRO A 18 17.97 -3.68 9.36
C PRO A 18 19.10 -3.05 8.55
N ARG A 19 19.72 -1.98 9.08
CA ARG A 19 20.91 -1.35 8.47
C ARG A 19 22.17 -2.21 8.57
N TRP A 20 22.12 -3.24 9.39
CA TRP A 20 23.24 -4.16 9.66
C TRP A 20 23.16 -5.46 8.87
N ALA A 21 22.20 -5.59 7.94
CA ALA A 21 22.07 -6.76 7.09
C ALA A 21 21.86 -6.35 5.63
N VAL A 22 22.45 -7.11 4.74
CA VAL A 22 22.28 -7.02 3.29
C VAL A 22 21.75 -8.36 2.80
N ALA A 23 20.70 -8.36 1.99
CA ALA A 23 20.18 -9.57 1.40
C ALA A 23 21.17 -10.05 0.31
N HIS A 24 21.63 -11.30 0.43
CA HIS A 24 22.33 -11.97 -0.65
C HIS A 24 21.28 -12.49 -1.65
N LYS A 25 21.24 -11.89 -2.83
CA LYS A 25 20.33 -12.31 -3.90
C LYS A 25 21.02 -13.38 -4.74
N TYR A 26 20.54 -14.63 -4.68
CA TYR A 26 20.96 -15.66 -5.60
C TYR A 26 20.55 -15.29 -7.03
N ARG A 27 21.25 -15.85 -8.02
CA ARG A 27 20.84 -15.70 -9.41
C ARG A 27 19.41 -16.24 -9.56
N ALA A 28 18.57 -15.47 -10.22
CA ALA A 28 17.22 -15.89 -10.54
C ALA A 28 17.28 -17.13 -11.46
N GLN A 29 16.41 -18.10 -11.20
CA GLN A 29 16.24 -19.22 -12.11
C GLN A 29 15.53 -18.76 -13.38
N GLU A 30 16.01 -19.24 -14.51
CA GLU A 30 15.44 -18.95 -15.83
C GLU A 30 15.00 -20.25 -16.50
N GLN A 31 13.90 -20.17 -17.23
CA GLN A 31 13.35 -21.29 -17.99
C GLN A 31 12.79 -20.81 -19.32
N LEU A 32 12.74 -21.72 -20.27
CA LEU A 32 12.14 -21.45 -21.58
C LEU A 32 10.66 -21.86 -21.57
N THR A 33 9.83 -21.03 -22.16
CA THR A 33 8.41 -21.34 -22.38
C THR A 33 7.89 -20.58 -23.61
N THR A 34 6.64 -20.85 -24.01
CA THR A 34 6.01 -20.22 -25.17
C THR A 34 4.94 -19.22 -24.74
N VAL A 35 4.90 -18.07 -25.39
CA VAL A 35 3.85 -17.07 -25.23
C VAL A 35 2.59 -17.52 -25.97
N GLN A 36 1.52 -17.78 -25.24
CA GLN A 36 0.23 -18.20 -25.77
C GLN A 36 -0.69 -17.02 -26.13
N ALA A 37 -0.61 -15.95 -25.32
CA ALA A 37 -1.35 -14.70 -25.53
C ALA A 37 -0.62 -13.56 -24.82
N ILE A 38 -0.98 -12.31 -25.14
CA ILE A 38 -0.57 -11.13 -24.38
C ILE A 38 -1.85 -10.38 -24.00
N ASP A 39 -2.19 -10.40 -22.71
CA ASP A 39 -3.32 -9.69 -22.12
C ASP A 39 -2.87 -8.34 -21.57
N VAL A 40 -3.81 -7.41 -21.44
CA VAL A 40 -3.56 -6.11 -20.81
C VAL A 40 -4.39 -6.00 -19.53
N GLN A 41 -3.70 -5.91 -18.40
CA GLN A 41 -4.31 -5.70 -17.09
C GLN A 41 -4.39 -4.22 -16.76
N VAL A 42 -5.47 -3.82 -16.09
CA VAL A 42 -5.69 -2.44 -15.64
C VAL A 42 -5.54 -2.36 -14.14
N GLY A 43 -4.54 -1.63 -13.69
CA GLY A 43 -4.25 -1.44 -12.26
C GLY A 43 -5.09 -0.32 -11.62
N ARG A 44 -4.92 -0.14 -10.30
CA ARG A 44 -5.64 0.86 -9.49
C ARG A 44 -5.57 2.29 -10.04
N THR A 45 -4.42 2.70 -10.52
CA THR A 45 -4.17 4.03 -11.09
C THR A 45 -4.46 4.11 -12.58
N GLY A 46 -5.22 3.17 -13.13
CA GLY A 46 -5.50 3.07 -14.55
C GLY A 46 -4.35 2.52 -15.39
N LYS A 47 -3.16 2.27 -14.84
CA LYS A 47 -2.01 1.76 -15.58
C LYS A 47 -2.36 0.49 -16.33
N LEU A 48 -2.13 0.49 -17.64
CA LEU A 48 -2.24 -0.66 -18.51
C LEU A 48 -0.90 -1.42 -18.47
N THR A 49 -0.96 -2.68 -18.02
CA THR A 49 0.24 -3.52 -17.93
C THR A 49 0.08 -4.72 -18.83
N PRO A 50 0.89 -4.85 -19.89
CA PRO A 50 0.88 -6.05 -20.73
C PRO A 50 1.47 -7.24 -19.95
N VAL A 51 0.79 -8.38 -20.03
CA VAL A 51 1.13 -9.62 -19.34
C VAL A 51 1.13 -10.77 -20.36
N ALA A 52 2.27 -11.40 -20.51
CA ALA A 52 2.38 -12.61 -21.33
C ALA A 52 1.71 -13.79 -20.62
N LYS A 53 0.74 -14.42 -21.27
CA LYS A 53 0.20 -15.73 -20.93
C LYS A 53 1.13 -16.79 -21.49
N LEU A 54 1.59 -17.69 -20.64
CA LEU A 54 2.65 -18.63 -20.96
C LEU A 54 2.12 -20.08 -20.93
N ALA A 55 2.70 -20.93 -21.76
CA ALA A 55 2.62 -22.36 -21.49
C ALA A 55 3.18 -22.62 -20.08
N PRO A 56 2.52 -23.45 -19.25
CA PRO A 56 2.94 -23.65 -17.86
C PRO A 56 4.41 -24.11 -17.79
N VAL A 57 5.22 -23.41 -16.98
CA VAL A 57 6.63 -23.70 -16.81
C VAL A 57 7.02 -23.65 -15.34
N PHE A 58 7.80 -24.62 -14.87
CA PHE A 58 8.28 -24.65 -13.49
C PHE A 58 9.58 -23.84 -13.36
N VAL A 59 9.54 -22.73 -12.60
CA VAL A 59 10.69 -21.85 -12.37
C VAL A 59 10.62 -21.23 -10.98
N GLY A 60 11.73 -21.20 -10.29
CA GLY A 60 11.81 -20.60 -8.95
C GLY A 60 10.90 -21.26 -7.92
N GLY A 61 10.70 -22.58 -8.01
CA GLY A 61 9.89 -23.37 -7.05
C GLY A 61 8.39 -23.35 -7.28
N VAL A 62 7.87 -22.70 -8.35
CA VAL A 62 6.46 -22.63 -8.69
C VAL A 62 6.19 -22.83 -10.16
N THR A 63 4.95 -23.20 -10.51
CA THR A 63 4.49 -23.22 -11.90
C THR A 63 4.03 -21.83 -12.29
N VAL A 64 4.69 -21.25 -13.30
CA VAL A 64 4.41 -19.91 -13.84
C VAL A 64 3.58 -20.06 -15.12
N THR A 65 2.48 -19.33 -15.20
CA THR A 65 1.58 -19.24 -16.38
C THR A 65 1.44 -17.80 -16.87
N ASN A 66 1.94 -16.82 -16.12
CA ASN A 66 1.88 -15.41 -16.47
C ASN A 66 3.20 -14.74 -16.13
N ALA A 67 3.68 -13.84 -16.99
CA ALA A 67 4.85 -13.01 -16.74
C ALA A 67 4.60 -11.57 -17.19
N THR A 68 5.03 -10.61 -16.41
CA THR A 68 4.88 -9.20 -16.76
C THR A 68 5.80 -8.80 -17.92
N LEU A 69 5.28 -7.91 -18.78
CA LEU A 69 6.06 -7.18 -19.78
C LEU A 69 6.30 -5.73 -19.34
N HIS A 70 5.90 -5.38 -18.10
CA HIS A 70 6.06 -4.10 -17.39
C HIS A 70 5.27 -2.93 -17.98
N ASN A 71 5.51 -2.56 -19.24
CA ASN A 71 4.83 -1.51 -19.98
C ASN A 71 5.00 -1.73 -21.50
N GLU A 72 4.39 -0.85 -22.30
CA GLU A 72 4.45 -0.94 -23.77
C GLU A 72 5.89 -0.81 -24.31
N ASP A 73 6.66 0.13 -23.76
CA ASP A 73 8.02 0.39 -24.20
C ASP A 73 8.93 -0.84 -23.99
N GLU A 74 8.80 -1.50 -22.84
CA GLU A 74 9.54 -2.73 -22.54
C GLU A 74 9.07 -3.90 -23.42
N ALA A 75 7.76 -4.05 -23.64
CA ALA A 75 7.22 -5.07 -24.53
C ALA A 75 7.73 -4.89 -25.96
N ARG A 76 7.75 -3.65 -26.43
CA ARG A 76 8.27 -3.27 -27.76
C ARG A 76 9.79 -3.44 -27.84
N ARG A 77 10.54 -3.00 -26.81
CA ARG A 77 12.00 -3.15 -26.74
C ARG A 77 12.44 -4.62 -26.80
N LYS A 78 11.71 -5.50 -26.13
CA LYS A 78 11.95 -6.94 -26.15
C LYS A 78 11.38 -7.62 -27.39
N ASP A 79 10.51 -6.92 -28.13
CA ASP A 79 9.76 -7.42 -29.31
C ASP A 79 9.09 -8.78 -29.05
N VAL A 80 8.36 -8.86 -27.89
CA VAL A 80 7.66 -10.09 -27.49
C VAL A 80 6.38 -10.22 -28.31
N ARG A 81 6.18 -11.38 -28.93
CA ARG A 81 5.02 -11.68 -29.79
C ARG A 81 4.34 -12.97 -29.33
N VAL A 82 3.06 -13.10 -29.65
CA VAL A 82 2.35 -14.37 -29.44
C VAL A 82 2.98 -15.44 -30.32
N GLY A 83 3.24 -16.61 -29.75
CA GLY A 83 3.93 -17.73 -30.38
C GLY A 83 5.44 -17.79 -30.09
N ASP A 84 6.05 -16.70 -29.59
CA ASP A 84 7.48 -16.68 -29.28
C ASP A 84 7.87 -17.69 -28.20
N THR A 85 9.04 -18.28 -28.36
CA THR A 85 9.76 -18.92 -27.24
C THR A 85 10.50 -17.82 -26.47
N VAL A 86 10.25 -17.73 -25.16
CA VAL A 86 10.79 -16.69 -24.30
C VAL A 86 11.55 -17.28 -23.10
N VAL A 87 12.54 -16.53 -22.62
CA VAL A 87 13.19 -16.78 -21.34
C VAL A 87 12.38 -16.09 -20.25
N VAL A 88 11.88 -16.87 -19.30
CA VAL A 88 11.15 -16.35 -18.13
C VAL A 88 12.01 -16.49 -16.89
N ARG A 89 12.03 -15.46 -16.07
CA ARG A 89 12.78 -15.38 -14.82
C ARG A 89 11.85 -15.14 -13.65
N ARG A 90 12.15 -15.83 -12.54
CA ARG A 90 11.57 -15.53 -11.23
C ARG A 90 12.67 -15.45 -10.19
N ALA A 91 12.81 -14.29 -9.55
CA ALA A 91 13.78 -14.07 -8.47
C ALA A 91 13.04 -14.10 -7.12
N GLY A 92 13.15 -15.23 -6.41
CA GLY A 92 12.48 -15.40 -5.11
C GLY A 92 10.96 -15.26 -5.21
N ASP A 93 10.36 -14.47 -4.33
CA ASP A 93 8.90 -14.22 -4.28
C ASP A 93 8.47 -13.01 -5.11
N VAL A 94 9.21 -12.72 -6.18
CA VAL A 94 8.95 -11.60 -7.10
C VAL A 94 8.06 -12.06 -8.26
N ILE A 95 7.31 -11.11 -8.83
CA ILE A 95 6.47 -11.34 -10.02
C ILE A 95 7.32 -11.86 -11.17
N PRO A 96 6.96 -12.98 -11.82
CA PRO A 96 7.67 -13.48 -12.99
C PRO A 96 7.72 -12.46 -14.12
N GLU A 97 8.85 -12.36 -14.81
CA GLU A 97 9.05 -11.46 -15.94
C GLU A 97 9.61 -12.17 -17.15
N VAL A 98 9.28 -11.69 -18.34
CA VAL A 98 9.95 -12.09 -19.58
C VAL A 98 11.27 -11.34 -19.67
N VAL A 99 12.38 -12.08 -19.74
CA VAL A 99 13.73 -11.53 -19.86
C VAL A 99 14.04 -11.19 -21.31
N SER A 100 13.88 -12.17 -22.20
CA SER A 100 14.23 -12.06 -23.62
C SER A 100 13.42 -13.03 -24.48
N VAL A 101 13.42 -12.78 -25.77
CA VAL A 101 12.88 -13.68 -26.81
C VAL A 101 14.02 -14.49 -27.41
N VAL A 102 13.75 -15.77 -27.72
CA VAL A 102 14.65 -16.65 -28.47
C VAL A 102 14.32 -16.53 -29.96
N LEU A 103 14.92 -15.55 -30.63
CA LEU A 103 14.58 -15.17 -32.01
C LEU A 103 14.71 -16.33 -33.02
N ASP A 104 15.69 -17.21 -32.83
CA ASP A 104 15.90 -18.38 -33.69
C ASP A 104 14.76 -19.41 -33.66
N ARG A 105 13.85 -19.26 -32.66
CA ARG A 105 12.67 -20.12 -32.50
C ARG A 105 11.35 -19.38 -32.74
N ARG A 106 11.41 -18.17 -33.30
CA ARG A 106 10.21 -17.39 -33.59
C ARG A 106 9.45 -18.01 -34.76
N PRO A 107 8.15 -18.29 -34.59
CA PRO A 107 7.31 -18.73 -35.72
C PRO A 107 7.18 -17.63 -36.78
N GLU A 108 7.06 -18.04 -38.04
CA GLU A 108 6.74 -17.10 -39.12
C GLU A 108 5.32 -16.50 -38.92
N GLY A 109 5.12 -15.27 -39.42
CA GLY A 109 3.83 -14.59 -39.39
C GLY A 109 3.43 -14.00 -38.02
N THR A 110 4.33 -14.00 -37.02
CA THR A 110 4.04 -13.34 -35.75
C THR A 110 3.94 -11.82 -35.88
N VAL A 111 2.96 -11.22 -35.16
CA VAL A 111 2.70 -9.77 -35.21
C VAL A 111 3.26 -9.11 -33.93
N PRO A 112 3.94 -7.94 -34.06
CA PRO A 112 4.37 -7.18 -32.91
C PRO A 112 3.19 -6.79 -32.01
N PHE A 113 3.43 -6.78 -30.68
CA PHE A 113 2.43 -6.32 -29.73
C PHE A 113 2.24 -4.80 -29.84
N SER A 114 1.00 -4.35 -29.78
CA SER A 114 0.63 -2.94 -29.61
C SER A 114 -0.36 -2.81 -28.46
N MET A 115 -0.22 -1.71 -27.71
CA MET A 115 -1.20 -1.39 -26.66
C MET A 115 -2.55 -1.06 -27.31
N PRO A 116 -3.68 -1.47 -26.69
CA PRO A 116 -4.99 -1.10 -27.20
C PRO A 116 -5.23 0.41 -27.09
N ASP A 117 -5.97 0.98 -28.06
CA ASP A 117 -6.34 2.40 -28.11
C ASP A 117 -7.46 2.77 -27.12
N ALA A 118 -8.11 1.76 -26.55
CA ALA A 118 -9.14 1.91 -25.52
C ALA A 118 -8.92 0.93 -24.37
N CYS A 119 -9.41 1.28 -23.19
CA CYS A 119 -9.32 0.41 -22.02
C CYS A 119 -10.04 -0.94 -22.28
N PRO A 120 -9.38 -2.08 -22.11
CA PRO A 120 -9.98 -3.39 -22.38
C PRO A 120 -11.11 -3.75 -21.40
N VAL A 121 -11.23 -3.02 -20.29
CA VAL A 121 -12.24 -3.28 -19.26
C VAL A 121 -13.48 -2.40 -19.40
N CYS A 122 -13.30 -1.10 -19.64
CA CYS A 122 -14.44 -0.16 -19.68
C CYS A 122 -14.63 0.55 -21.01
N GLY A 123 -13.79 0.32 -22.01
CA GLY A 123 -13.88 0.94 -23.33
C GLY A 123 -13.50 2.44 -23.37
N SER A 124 -13.19 3.04 -22.24
CA SER A 124 -12.83 4.46 -22.19
C SER A 124 -11.46 4.74 -22.80
N ALA A 125 -11.20 5.99 -23.15
CA ALA A 125 -9.95 6.43 -23.70
C ALA A 125 -8.75 6.06 -22.80
N VAL A 126 -7.64 5.75 -23.41
CA VAL A 126 -6.36 5.59 -22.73
C VAL A 126 -5.44 6.74 -23.13
N GLY A 127 -4.59 7.17 -22.21
CA GLY A 127 -3.65 8.26 -22.43
C GLY A 127 -2.30 7.96 -21.80
N ARG A 128 -1.29 8.63 -22.32
CA ARG A 128 0.07 8.64 -21.77
C ARG A 128 0.46 10.10 -21.54
N GLU A 129 0.77 10.44 -20.31
CA GLU A 129 1.23 11.79 -19.96
C GLU A 129 2.63 12.02 -20.52
N GLU A 130 2.94 13.27 -20.87
CA GLU A 130 4.25 13.63 -21.39
C GLU A 130 5.35 13.30 -20.35
N GLY A 131 6.38 12.60 -20.80
CA GLY A 131 7.47 12.13 -19.94
C GLY A 131 7.19 10.83 -19.15
N GLU A 132 5.98 10.28 -19.22
CA GLU A 132 5.66 8.98 -18.60
C GLU A 132 5.82 7.82 -19.59
N VAL A 133 6.18 6.65 -19.05
CA VAL A 133 6.27 5.39 -19.81
C VAL A 133 4.98 4.57 -19.74
N ASP A 134 4.06 4.94 -18.85
CA ASP A 134 2.86 4.18 -18.57
C ASP A 134 1.64 4.74 -19.32
N THR A 135 1.01 3.91 -20.15
CA THR A 135 -0.32 4.16 -20.69
C THR A 135 -1.38 3.89 -19.63
N ARG A 136 -2.39 4.76 -19.52
CA ARG A 136 -3.42 4.67 -18.47
C ARG A 136 -4.82 4.84 -19.03
N CYS A 137 -5.76 4.10 -18.43
CA CYS A 137 -7.19 4.34 -18.57
C CYS A 137 -7.56 5.62 -17.82
N THR A 138 -8.19 6.56 -18.49
CA THR A 138 -8.54 7.88 -17.95
C THR A 138 -9.87 7.90 -17.19
N ALA A 139 -10.60 6.76 -17.14
CA ALA A 139 -11.95 6.69 -16.58
C ALA A 139 -12.02 6.69 -15.04
N GLY A 140 -10.89 6.65 -14.32
CA GLY A 140 -10.90 6.63 -12.85
C GLY A 140 -11.79 5.51 -12.29
N LEU A 141 -12.57 5.82 -11.27
CA LEU A 141 -13.48 4.85 -10.62
C LEU A 141 -14.68 4.43 -11.49
N PHE A 142 -14.91 5.05 -12.65
CA PHE A 142 -15.87 4.55 -13.63
C PHE A 142 -15.45 3.20 -14.20
N CYS A 143 -14.15 2.98 -14.34
CA CYS A 143 -13.60 1.68 -14.72
C CYS A 143 -13.74 0.67 -13.57
N SER A 144 -14.42 -0.44 -13.79
CA SER A 144 -14.63 -1.48 -12.76
C SER A 144 -13.31 -2.06 -12.24
N ALA A 145 -12.29 -2.22 -13.10
CA ALA A 145 -10.97 -2.69 -12.66
C ALA A 145 -10.29 -1.70 -11.71
N GLN A 146 -10.33 -0.40 -11.99
CA GLN A 146 -9.79 0.62 -11.09
C GLN A 146 -10.55 0.67 -9.78
N ARG A 147 -11.89 0.58 -9.84
CA ARG A 147 -12.77 0.54 -8.67
C ARG A 147 -12.47 -0.65 -7.75
N LYS A 148 -12.37 -1.86 -8.31
CA LYS A 148 -12.00 -3.07 -7.56
C LYS A 148 -10.68 -2.88 -6.83
N GLN A 149 -9.67 -2.39 -7.53
CA GLN A 149 -8.34 -2.16 -6.95
C GLN A 149 -8.32 -1.03 -5.92
N ALA A 150 -9.14 0.01 -6.10
CA ALA A 150 -9.31 1.08 -5.10
C ALA A 150 -9.94 0.55 -3.81
N VAL A 151 -11.00 -0.27 -3.92
CA VAL A 151 -11.65 -0.94 -2.77
C VAL A 151 -10.68 -1.85 -2.03
N LEU A 152 -9.92 -2.70 -2.74
CA LEU A 152 -8.92 -3.58 -2.14
C LEU A 152 -7.81 -2.80 -1.44
N HIS A 153 -7.35 -1.70 -2.06
CA HIS A 153 -6.36 -0.83 -1.44
C HIS A 153 -6.89 -0.15 -0.17
N PHE A 154 -8.11 0.37 -0.22
CA PHE A 154 -8.78 0.99 0.91
C PHE A 154 -8.97 0.01 2.08
N ALA A 155 -9.34 -1.24 1.76
CA ALA A 155 -9.60 -2.27 2.77
C ALA A 155 -8.35 -2.88 3.41
N GLN A 156 -7.16 -2.73 2.79
CA GLN A 156 -5.96 -3.43 3.25
C GLN A 156 -5.55 -3.02 4.68
N ARG A 157 -4.80 -3.91 5.36
CA ARG A 157 -4.34 -3.75 6.74
C ARG A 157 -3.61 -2.44 7.03
N ARG A 158 -2.92 -1.86 6.05
CA ARG A 158 -2.17 -0.59 6.19
C ARG A 158 -3.03 0.65 5.97
N ALA A 159 -4.23 0.47 5.39
CA ALA A 159 -5.22 1.51 5.18
C ALA A 159 -6.34 1.39 6.24
N MET A 160 -7.58 1.11 5.84
CA MET A 160 -8.72 1.07 6.75
C MET A 160 -8.85 -0.25 7.52
N ASP A 161 -8.06 -1.29 7.18
CA ASP A 161 -8.03 -2.60 7.85
C ASP A 161 -9.40 -3.28 7.93
N ILE A 162 -10.08 -3.34 6.81
CA ILE A 162 -11.39 -3.98 6.71
C ILE A 162 -11.18 -5.48 6.50
N GLU A 163 -11.31 -6.23 7.57
CA GLU A 163 -11.16 -7.69 7.54
C GLU A 163 -12.29 -8.34 6.73
N ASN A 164 -12.02 -9.50 6.16
CA ASN A 164 -12.95 -10.31 5.36
C ASN A 164 -13.39 -9.71 4.02
N LEU A 165 -12.86 -8.56 3.60
CA LEU A 165 -13.10 -7.96 2.29
C LEU A 165 -11.98 -8.38 1.31
N GLY A 166 -12.01 -9.63 0.87
CA GLY A 166 -11.04 -10.18 -0.10
C GLY A 166 -11.43 -9.95 -1.56
N GLU A 167 -10.51 -10.24 -2.49
CA GLU A 167 -10.64 -9.98 -3.92
C GLU A 167 -11.93 -10.55 -4.53
N LYS A 168 -12.27 -11.82 -4.24
CA LYS A 168 -13.48 -12.47 -4.77
C LYS A 168 -14.77 -11.79 -4.33
N LEU A 169 -14.82 -11.29 -3.11
CA LEU A 169 -15.98 -10.55 -2.61
C LEU A 169 -16.06 -9.16 -3.25
N VAL A 170 -14.93 -8.47 -3.38
CA VAL A 170 -14.86 -7.18 -4.07
C VAL A 170 -15.31 -7.33 -5.53
N ASP A 171 -14.94 -8.43 -6.21
CA ASP A 171 -15.43 -8.74 -7.56
C ASP A 171 -16.95 -8.81 -7.60
N GLN A 172 -17.57 -9.58 -6.70
CA GLN A 172 -19.03 -9.70 -6.64
C GLN A 172 -19.73 -8.37 -6.34
N LEU A 173 -19.18 -7.59 -5.40
CA LEU A 173 -19.75 -6.29 -5.00
C LEU A 173 -19.71 -5.26 -6.14
N VAL A 174 -18.60 -5.20 -6.86
CA VAL A 174 -18.42 -4.25 -7.96
C VAL A 174 -19.15 -4.68 -9.22
N GLU A 175 -19.07 -5.95 -9.60
CA GLU A 175 -19.75 -6.49 -10.79
C GLU A 175 -21.27 -6.57 -10.60
N GLY A 176 -21.71 -6.85 -9.37
CA GLY A 176 -23.12 -6.82 -8.98
C GLY A 176 -23.70 -5.41 -8.83
N GLY A 177 -22.90 -4.35 -9.04
CA GLY A 177 -23.36 -2.96 -8.93
C GLY A 177 -23.71 -2.51 -7.51
N LEU A 178 -23.22 -3.22 -6.49
CA LEU A 178 -23.43 -2.87 -5.09
C LEU A 178 -22.46 -1.79 -4.59
N ILE A 179 -21.31 -1.64 -5.25
CA ILE A 179 -20.29 -0.63 -4.94
C ILE A 179 -19.87 0.08 -6.22
N HIS A 180 -20.06 1.40 -6.23
CA HIS A 180 -19.64 2.33 -7.27
C HIS A 180 -18.50 3.24 -6.82
N SER A 181 -18.35 3.44 -5.50
CA SER A 181 -17.33 4.25 -4.85
C SER A 181 -17.01 3.73 -3.44
N LEU A 182 -15.95 4.21 -2.82
CA LEU A 182 -15.52 3.76 -1.48
C LEU A 182 -16.58 3.94 -0.38
N PRO A 183 -17.33 5.06 -0.31
CA PRO A 183 -18.38 5.24 0.69
C PRO A 183 -19.48 4.19 0.68
N ASP A 184 -19.77 3.60 -0.49
CA ASP A 184 -20.83 2.60 -0.64
C ASP A 184 -20.56 1.33 0.18
N LEU A 185 -19.30 1.10 0.59
CA LEU A 185 -18.92 0.03 1.53
C LEU A 185 -19.70 0.14 2.85
N TYR A 186 -19.89 1.36 3.34
CA TYR A 186 -20.58 1.65 4.61
C TYR A 186 -22.10 1.67 4.50
N GLU A 187 -22.66 1.49 3.30
CA GLU A 187 -24.09 1.34 3.01
C GLU A 187 -24.53 -0.13 2.87
N LEU A 188 -23.57 -1.06 2.89
CA LEU A 188 -23.84 -2.50 2.74
C LEU A 188 -24.71 -3.01 3.92
N LYS A 189 -25.66 -3.90 3.58
CA LYS A 189 -26.60 -4.48 4.55
C LYS A 189 -26.44 -6.00 4.60
N LEU A 190 -26.77 -6.55 5.78
CA LEU A 190 -26.66 -8.00 6.04
C LEU A 190 -27.43 -8.81 5.00
N GLU A 191 -28.67 -8.42 4.71
CA GLU A 191 -29.55 -9.16 3.78
C GLU A 191 -28.99 -9.16 2.36
N THR A 192 -28.32 -8.08 1.96
CA THR A 192 -27.69 -7.96 0.63
C THR A 192 -26.45 -8.84 0.56
N LEU A 193 -25.60 -8.78 1.57
CA LEU A 193 -24.36 -9.57 1.65
C LEU A 193 -24.65 -11.08 1.73
N ALA A 194 -25.64 -11.48 2.52
CA ALA A 194 -26.00 -12.90 2.70
C ALA A 194 -26.53 -13.58 1.40
N ARG A 195 -26.88 -12.79 0.37
CA ARG A 195 -27.30 -13.30 -0.94
C ARG A 195 -26.15 -13.52 -1.91
N LEU A 196 -24.95 -13.06 -1.57
CA LEU A 196 -23.77 -13.23 -2.42
C LEU A 196 -23.27 -14.67 -2.38
N ASP A 197 -22.59 -15.09 -3.45
CA ASP A 197 -22.04 -16.44 -3.54
C ASP A 197 -21.03 -16.70 -2.42
N ARG A 198 -21.17 -17.83 -1.76
CA ARG A 198 -20.33 -18.29 -0.62
C ARG A 198 -20.30 -17.34 0.58
N MET A 199 -21.30 -16.49 0.73
CA MET A 199 -21.43 -15.57 1.84
C MET A 199 -22.54 -16.05 2.80
N ALA A 200 -22.15 -16.76 3.88
CA ALA A 200 -23.06 -17.10 4.94
C ALA A 200 -23.33 -15.87 5.83
N GLU A 201 -24.48 -15.86 6.54
CA GLU A 201 -24.90 -14.76 7.42
C GLU A 201 -23.79 -14.36 8.43
N LYS A 202 -23.11 -15.34 9.03
CA LYS A 202 -21.99 -15.10 9.94
C LYS A 202 -20.82 -14.38 9.26
N SER A 203 -20.50 -14.74 8.01
CA SER A 203 -19.42 -14.09 7.24
C SER A 203 -19.81 -12.66 6.85
N ALA A 204 -21.08 -12.47 6.50
CA ALA A 204 -21.63 -11.14 6.20
C ALA A 204 -21.60 -10.25 7.46
N GLN A 205 -21.98 -10.78 8.62
CA GLN A 205 -21.89 -10.04 9.89
C GLN A 205 -20.44 -9.70 10.24
N ASN A 206 -19.50 -10.61 10.11
CA ASN A 206 -18.08 -10.34 10.36
C ASN A 206 -17.53 -9.21 9.46
N LEU A 207 -17.98 -9.13 8.20
CA LEU A 207 -17.62 -8.03 7.33
C LEU A 207 -18.20 -6.68 7.81
N LEU A 208 -19.48 -6.67 8.21
CA LEU A 208 -20.13 -5.46 8.75
C LEU A 208 -19.46 -5.00 10.05
N ASP A 209 -19.08 -5.91 10.92
CA ASP A 209 -18.33 -5.60 12.15
C ASP A 209 -16.94 -5.02 11.80
N GLY A 210 -16.27 -5.55 10.78
CA GLY A 210 -15.03 -5.02 10.26
C GLY A 210 -15.17 -3.61 9.67
N LEU A 211 -16.25 -3.35 8.94
CA LEU A 211 -16.57 -2.02 8.41
C LEU A 211 -16.85 -1.04 9.55
N GLU A 212 -17.64 -1.44 10.56
CA GLU A 212 -17.93 -0.58 11.71
C GLU A 212 -16.64 -0.24 12.48
N LYS A 213 -15.76 -1.23 12.74
CA LYS A 213 -14.45 -1.00 13.36
C LYS A 213 -13.58 -0.03 12.55
N SER A 214 -13.64 -0.10 11.22
CA SER A 214 -12.82 0.73 10.33
C SER A 214 -13.22 2.21 10.33
N ARG A 215 -14.39 2.57 10.86
CA ARG A 215 -14.81 3.99 11.01
C ARG A 215 -13.87 4.77 11.93
N HIS A 216 -13.22 4.09 12.89
CA HIS A 216 -12.24 4.69 13.78
C HIS A 216 -10.82 4.36 13.32
N THR A 217 -10.15 5.33 12.74
CA THR A 217 -8.82 5.15 12.12
C THR A 217 -7.86 6.28 12.51
N THR A 218 -6.74 6.42 11.83
CA THR A 218 -5.85 7.58 11.93
C THR A 218 -5.87 8.38 10.63
N LEU A 219 -5.60 9.69 10.69
CA LEU A 219 -5.54 10.54 9.51
C LEU A 219 -4.53 9.99 8.47
N ALA A 220 -3.39 9.48 8.92
CA ALA A 220 -2.38 8.88 8.05
C ALA A 220 -2.92 7.65 7.28
N ARG A 221 -3.64 6.77 7.96
CA ARG A 221 -4.23 5.57 7.34
C ARG A 221 -5.34 5.95 6.36
N PHE A 222 -6.15 6.94 6.70
CA PHE A 222 -7.18 7.49 5.82
C PHE A 222 -6.57 8.07 4.54
N ILE A 223 -5.58 8.97 4.65
CA ILE A 223 -4.86 9.56 3.51
C ILE A 223 -4.26 8.46 2.63
N TYR A 224 -3.60 7.47 3.23
CA TYR A 224 -3.06 6.34 2.49
C TYR A 224 -4.16 5.53 1.79
N GLY A 225 -5.28 5.30 2.47
CA GLY A 225 -6.46 4.58 1.95
C GLY A 225 -7.11 5.24 0.74
N LEU A 226 -7.09 6.57 0.64
CA LEU A 226 -7.58 7.30 -0.54
C LEU A 226 -6.83 6.94 -1.82
N GLY A 227 -5.62 6.39 -1.69
CA GLY A 227 -4.86 5.88 -2.82
C GLY A 227 -4.33 6.94 -3.76
N ILE A 228 -4.05 8.13 -3.25
CA ILE A 228 -3.43 9.24 -4.00
C ILE A 228 -2.15 8.75 -4.65
N ARG A 229 -1.98 9.06 -5.93
CA ARG A 229 -0.78 8.65 -6.68
C ARG A 229 0.48 9.24 -6.04
N HIS A 230 1.55 8.46 -5.99
CA HIS A 230 2.83 8.79 -5.34
C HIS A 230 2.78 8.97 -3.81
N VAL A 231 1.61 8.86 -3.17
CA VAL A 231 1.48 8.89 -1.71
C VAL A 231 1.51 7.48 -1.16
N GLY A 232 2.65 7.12 -0.57
CA GLY A 232 2.85 5.87 0.15
C GLY A 232 2.49 5.99 1.64
N GLU A 233 2.66 4.88 2.40
CA GLU A 233 2.40 4.85 3.85
C GLU A 233 3.23 5.91 4.60
N THR A 234 4.52 6.07 4.26
CA THR A 234 5.41 7.06 4.89
C THR A 234 4.96 8.48 4.58
N THR A 235 4.75 8.79 3.29
CA THR A 235 4.28 10.12 2.87
C THR A 235 2.93 10.47 3.50
N ALA A 236 2.00 9.52 3.61
CA ALA A 236 0.72 9.74 4.28
C ALA A 236 0.88 10.07 5.77
N LYS A 237 1.84 9.43 6.47
CA LYS A 237 2.19 9.75 7.85
C LYS A 237 2.80 11.14 7.99
N ASP A 238 3.68 11.53 7.06
CA ASP A 238 4.32 12.84 7.09
C ASP A 238 3.31 13.96 6.79
N LEU A 239 2.38 13.74 5.83
CA LEU A 239 1.26 14.64 5.57
C LEU A 239 0.35 14.79 6.80
N ALA A 240 -0.05 13.67 7.42
CA ALA A 240 -0.90 13.69 8.59
C ALA A 240 -0.25 14.42 9.78
N ARG A 241 1.06 14.22 9.97
CA ARG A 241 1.83 14.89 11.03
C ARG A 241 1.97 16.39 10.76
N HIS A 242 2.25 16.76 9.50
CA HIS A 242 2.48 18.15 9.12
C HIS A 242 1.21 18.99 9.22
N PHE A 243 0.10 18.50 8.65
CA PHE A 243 -1.16 19.24 8.61
C PHE A 243 -2.03 19.03 9.86
N GLY A 244 -1.90 17.87 10.54
CA GLY A 244 -2.65 17.53 11.74
C GLY A 244 -4.15 17.31 11.52
N ARG A 245 -4.75 18.00 10.55
CA ARG A 245 -6.18 18.01 10.22
C ARG A 245 -6.38 17.77 8.73
N LEU A 246 -7.44 17.03 8.39
CA LEU A 246 -7.75 16.80 6.97
C LEU A 246 -8.10 18.12 6.26
N ASP A 247 -8.88 18.99 6.88
CA ASP A 247 -9.29 20.25 6.26
C ASP A 247 -8.10 21.17 5.95
N ALA A 248 -7.05 21.13 6.77
CA ALA A 248 -5.80 21.83 6.49
C ALA A 248 -5.09 21.27 5.24
N LEU A 249 -5.06 19.94 5.09
CA LEU A 249 -4.52 19.29 3.89
C LEU A 249 -5.38 19.61 2.64
N LEU A 250 -6.71 19.61 2.75
CA LEU A 250 -7.62 19.96 1.66
C LEU A 250 -7.46 21.41 1.17
N ALA A 251 -7.07 22.31 2.07
CA ALA A 251 -6.84 23.72 1.78
C ALA A 251 -5.40 24.04 1.35
N ALA A 252 -4.47 23.08 1.52
CA ALA A 252 -3.05 23.29 1.25
C ALA A 252 -2.78 23.57 -0.23
N ASP A 253 -1.97 24.57 -0.53
CA ASP A 253 -1.42 24.82 -1.86
C ASP A 253 -0.15 23.98 -2.11
N GLU A 254 0.41 24.08 -3.31
CA GLU A 254 1.62 23.33 -3.67
C GLU A 254 2.82 23.73 -2.81
N GLN A 255 2.93 25.00 -2.42
CA GLN A 255 4.05 25.49 -1.59
C GLN A 255 3.97 24.89 -0.18
N ALA A 256 2.79 24.82 0.41
CA ALA A 256 2.57 24.18 1.71
C ALA A 256 2.88 22.67 1.65
N LEU A 257 2.50 21.99 0.57
CA LEU A 257 2.81 20.57 0.37
C LEU A 257 4.32 20.31 0.24
N LEU A 258 5.06 21.21 -0.42
CA LEU A 258 6.53 21.12 -0.54
C LEU A 258 7.28 21.30 0.79
N GLN A 259 6.63 21.79 1.86
CA GLN A 259 7.22 21.86 3.21
C GLN A 259 7.20 20.50 3.94
N VAL A 260 6.40 19.55 3.44
CA VAL A 260 6.32 18.20 4.05
C VAL A 260 7.59 17.41 3.68
N PRO A 261 8.27 16.77 4.65
CA PRO A 261 9.41 15.91 4.36
C PRO A 261 9.10 14.87 3.28
N ASP A 262 10.07 14.62 2.40
CA ASP A 262 9.98 13.64 1.29
C ASP A 262 8.86 13.91 0.26
N VAL A 263 8.23 15.10 0.28
CA VAL A 263 7.29 15.56 -0.73
C VAL A 263 8.01 16.48 -1.74
N GLY A 264 8.30 15.95 -2.93
CA GLY A 264 8.83 16.71 -4.06
C GLY A 264 7.73 17.24 -4.98
N PRO A 265 8.09 18.03 -6.03
CA PRO A 265 7.11 18.65 -6.93
C PRO A 265 6.13 17.66 -7.56
N VAL A 266 6.59 16.49 -7.99
CA VAL A 266 5.74 15.43 -8.58
C VAL A 266 4.69 14.93 -7.61
N VAL A 267 5.05 14.74 -6.34
CA VAL A 267 4.14 14.28 -5.29
C VAL A 267 3.15 15.39 -4.92
N ALA A 268 3.64 16.62 -4.75
CA ALA A 268 2.81 17.80 -4.44
C ALA A 268 1.77 18.03 -5.53
N SER A 269 2.17 18.03 -6.81
CA SER A 269 1.27 18.16 -7.95
C SER A 269 0.23 17.02 -7.98
N SER A 270 0.64 15.80 -7.72
CA SER A 270 -0.28 14.65 -7.68
C SER A 270 -1.32 14.77 -6.56
N ILE A 271 -0.92 15.24 -5.38
CA ILE A 271 -1.84 15.50 -4.25
C ILE A 271 -2.81 16.61 -4.62
N ARG A 272 -2.33 17.73 -5.15
CA ARG A 272 -3.17 18.86 -5.59
C ARG A 272 -4.21 18.42 -6.62
N HIS A 273 -3.77 17.76 -7.68
CA HIS A 273 -4.66 17.26 -8.72
C HIS A 273 -5.76 16.35 -8.14
N PHE A 274 -5.39 15.43 -7.24
CA PHE A 274 -6.37 14.55 -6.58
C PHE A 274 -7.38 15.33 -5.73
N LEU A 275 -6.91 16.32 -4.95
CA LEU A 275 -7.76 17.11 -4.05
C LEU A 275 -8.59 18.18 -4.77
N GLU A 276 -8.21 18.61 -5.95
CA GLU A 276 -8.96 19.54 -6.79
C GLU A 276 -10.11 18.86 -7.53
N GLU A 277 -10.01 17.53 -7.76
CA GLU A 277 -11.03 16.77 -8.45
C GLU A 277 -12.32 16.71 -7.62
N PRO A 278 -13.45 17.27 -8.13
CA PRO A 278 -14.71 17.35 -7.37
C PRO A 278 -15.21 15.99 -6.88
N HIS A 279 -15.08 14.95 -7.71
CA HIS A 279 -15.50 13.59 -7.36
C HIS A 279 -14.72 13.03 -6.16
N ASN A 280 -13.42 13.28 -6.08
CA ASN A 280 -12.61 12.84 -4.95
C ASN A 280 -12.99 13.57 -3.65
N ARG A 281 -13.32 14.85 -3.73
CA ARG A 281 -13.84 15.61 -2.59
C ARG A 281 -15.19 15.05 -2.12
N GLU A 282 -16.10 14.76 -3.05
CA GLU A 282 -17.38 14.13 -2.72
C GLU A 282 -17.18 12.78 -2.02
N VAL A 283 -16.27 11.93 -2.50
CA VAL A 283 -15.93 10.65 -1.85
C VAL A 283 -15.43 10.87 -0.42
N ILE A 284 -14.54 11.83 -0.20
CA ILE A 284 -14.04 12.17 1.14
C ILE A 284 -15.17 12.62 2.06
N GLU A 285 -16.03 13.52 1.62
CA GLU A 285 -17.15 14.03 2.43
C GLU A 285 -18.19 12.94 2.73
N ARG A 286 -18.49 12.07 1.77
CA ARG A 286 -19.37 10.92 2.00
C ARG A 286 -18.78 9.93 3.00
N LEU A 287 -17.47 9.66 2.96
CA LEU A 287 -16.81 8.83 3.97
C LEU A 287 -16.93 9.43 5.37
N ARG A 288 -16.72 10.76 5.51
CA ARG A 288 -16.95 11.48 6.78
C ARG A 288 -18.41 11.41 7.24
N ALA A 289 -19.35 11.60 6.31
CA ALA A 289 -20.79 11.50 6.59
C ALA A 289 -21.21 10.09 7.05
N HIS A 290 -20.53 9.05 6.59
CA HIS A 290 -20.71 7.68 7.07
C HIS A 290 -19.99 7.38 8.40
N GLY A 291 -19.44 8.40 9.07
CA GLY A 291 -18.87 8.28 10.40
C GLY A 291 -17.41 7.81 10.42
N VAL A 292 -16.70 7.88 9.30
CA VAL A 292 -15.24 7.66 9.30
C VAL A 292 -14.56 8.83 9.99
N THR A 293 -13.87 8.56 11.10
CA THR A 293 -13.29 9.57 11.99
C THR A 293 -11.88 9.19 12.43
N TRP A 294 -11.12 10.20 12.81
CA TRP A 294 -9.75 10.07 13.33
C TRP A 294 -9.47 11.19 14.34
N PRO A 295 -8.52 10.99 15.26
CA PRO A 295 -8.00 12.07 16.09
C PRO A 295 -7.33 13.15 15.22
N GLU A 296 -7.66 14.40 15.45
CA GLU A 296 -7.01 15.54 14.81
C GLU A 296 -6.07 16.25 15.79
N SER A 297 -5.05 16.92 15.25
CA SER A 297 -4.09 17.75 15.99
C SER A 297 -3.87 19.06 15.23
N ASP A 298 -3.22 20.01 15.87
CA ASP A 298 -2.93 21.32 15.23
C ASP A 298 -1.75 21.25 14.23
N GLY A 299 -1.23 20.05 13.97
CA GLY A 299 -0.13 19.82 13.02
C GLY A 299 1.24 20.30 13.52
N ALA A 300 2.28 20.05 12.69
CA ALA A 300 3.64 20.48 13.04
C ALA A 300 3.87 22.00 12.90
N VAL A 301 2.98 22.69 12.21
CA VAL A 301 3.08 24.14 11.98
C VAL A 301 2.80 24.94 13.26
N ASP A 302 1.99 24.39 14.18
CA ASP A 302 1.68 25.00 15.48
C ASP A 302 2.35 24.32 16.69
N SER A 303 3.18 23.30 16.47
CA SER A 303 3.82 22.58 17.55
C SER A 303 5.05 23.32 18.14
N MET A 304 4.85 24.55 18.60
CA MET A 304 5.51 25.06 19.80
C MET A 304 4.83 24.47 21.08
N ALA A 305 4.04 23.41 20.95
CA ALA A 305 3.59 22.65 22.12
C ALA A 305 4.84 22.13 22.85
N PRO A 306 4.95 22.35 24.16
CA PRO A 306 6.08 21.85 24.92
C PRO A 306 6.14 20.35 24.71
N GLN A 307 7.26 19.87 24.17
CA GLN A 307 7.52 18.43 24.07
C GLN A 307 8.03 17.96 25.44
N PRO A 308 7.14 17.60 26.37
CA PRO A 308 7.49 17.34 27.76
C PRO A 308 8.45 16.16 27.92
N LEU A 309 8.54 15.32 26.89
CA LEU A 309 9.39 14.14 26.85
C LEU A 309 10.57 14.30 25.87
N ALA A 310 10.85 15.51 25.39
CA ALA A 310 11.96 15.76 24.47
C ALA A 310 13.30 15.28 25.07
N GLY A 311 14.04 14.51 24.27
CA GLY A 311 15.33 13.94 24.68
C GLY A 311 15.25 12.73 25.60
N LYS A 312 14.04 12.27 26.01
CA LYS A 312 13.84 11.06 26.79
C LYS A 312 13.70 9.84 25.91
N THR A 313 14.29 8.73 26.35
CA THR A 313 14.20 7.44 25.65
C THR A 313 13.32 6.48 26.44
N PHE A 314 12.27 5.99 25.79
CA PHE A 314 11.30 5.04 26.33
C PHE A 314 11.46 3.66 25.72
N VAL A 315 11.11 2.62 26.48
CA VAL A 315 10.96 1.25 25.97
C VAL A 315 9.60 0.70 26.41
N LEU A 316 8.84 0.18 25.44
CA LEU A 316 7.56 -0.45 25.70
C LEU A 316 7.74 -1.98 25.81
N THR A 317 7.15 -2.60 26.84
CA THR A 317 7.19 -4.04 27.06
C THR A 317 5.88 -4.57 27.66
N GLY A 318 5.54 -5.82 27.38
CA GLY A 318 4.30 -6.44 27.84
C GLY A 318 3.08 -6.00 27.02
N THR A 319 1.89 -6.41 27.47
CA THR A 319 0.59 -6.06 26.91
C THR A 319 0.00 -4.89 27.69
N LEU A 320 -0.16 -3.75 27.02
CA LEU A 320 -0.72 -2.55 27.67
C LEU A 320 -2.25 -2.73 27.80
N PRO A 321 -2.84 -2.41 28.99
CA PRO A 321 -4.24 -2.73 29.27
C PRO A 321 -5.25 -1.87 28.49
N ASN A 322 -4.89 -0.63 28.10
CA ASN A 322 -5.83 0.34 27.59
C ASN A 322 -5.55 0.77 26.15
N MET A 323 -4.43 0.33 25.55
CA MET A 323 -4.04 0.73 24.20
C MET A 323 -3.07 -0.25 23.54
N GLY A 324 -2.99 -0.23 22.21
CA GLY A 324 -2.00 -1.00 21.45
C GLY A 324 -0.58 -0.48 21.65
N ARG A 325 0.43 -1.36 21.46
CA ARG A 325 1.84 -0.97 21.56
C ARG A 325 2.23 0.10 20.54
N ASP A 326 1.69 0.05 19.32
CA ASP A 326 1.97 1.03 18.27
C ASP A 326 1.33 2.37 18.60
N GLU A 327 0.12 2.38 19.16
CA GLU A 327 -0.57 3.57 19.65
C GLU A 327 0.19 4.24 20.81
N ALA A 328 0.63 3.47 21.79
CA ALA A 328 1.46 3.97 22.89
C ALA A 328 2.79 4.56 22.39
N LYS A 329 3.38 3.94 21.37
CA LYS A 329 4.57 4.45 20.71
C LYS A 329 4.33 5.80 20.05
N GLU A 330 3.23 5.93 19.31
CA GLU A 330 2.85 7.18 18.62
C GLU A 330 2.60 8.32 19.62
N LEU A 331 1.94 8.04 20.75
CA LEU A 331 1.72 9.03 21.81
C LEU A 331 3.03 9.53 22.44
N LEU A 332 3.97 8.63 22.71
CA LEU A 332 5.28 8.99 23.28
C LEU A 332 6.12 9.80 22.28
N GLU A 333 6.11 9.40 21.01
CA GLU A 333 6.83 10.11 19.94
C GLU A 333 6.21 11.49 19.67
N ALA A 334 4.90 11.64 19.74
CA ALA A 334 4.19 12.92 19.67
C ALA A 334 4.55 13.85 20.83
N ALA A 335 4.81 13.31 22.03
CA ALA A 335 5.29 14.06 23.18
C ALA A 335 6.80 14.38 23.13
N GLY A 336 7.50 14.05 22.04
CA GLY A 336 8.91 14.31 21.81
C GLY A 336 9.87 13.22 22.33
N ALA A 337 9.34 12.08 22.81
CA ALA A 337 10.16 10.98 23.27
C ALA A 337 10.74 10.15 22.12
N LYS A 338 11.87 9.51 22.38
CA LYS A 338 12.43 8.47 21.52
C LYS A 338 11.99 7.09 22.03
N VAL A 339 11.27 6.32 21.22
CA VAL A 339 10.89 4.97 21.59
C VAL A 339 11.88 3.95 21.04
N ALA A 340 12.54 3.19 21.93
CA ALA A 340 13.54 2.20 21.59
C ALA A 340 12.98 0.76 21.73
N GLY A 341 13.46 -0.14 20.88
CA GLY A 341 13.03 -1.55 20.90
C GLY A 341 13.64 -2.39 22.03
N SER A 342 14.70 -1.89 22.71
CA SER A 342 15.41 -2.62 23.76
C SER A 342 15.90 -1.70 24.86
N VAL A 343 15.93 -2.23 26.10
CA VAL A 343 16.43 -1.53 27.29
C VAL A 343 17.96 -1.45 27.25
N SER A 344 18.49 -0.24 27.48
CA SER A 344 19.93 0.07 27.59
C SER A 344 20.19 1.10 28.67
N LYS A 345 21.45 1.40 28.98
CA LYS A 345 21.85 2.50 29.90
C LYS A 345 21.36 3.89 29.47
N LYS A 346 20.89 4.03 28.22
CA LYS A 346 20.33 5.27 27.67
C LYS A 346 18.79 5.28 27.69
N THR A 347 18.16 4.26 28.29
CA THR A 347 16.72 4.21 28.46
C THR A 347 16.35 4.96 29.72
N ASP A 348 15.59 6.04 29.60
CA ASP A 348 15.13 6.82 30.74
C ASP A 348 13.95 6.17 31.44
N TYR A 349 13.01 5.62 30.64
CA TYR A 349 11.78 5.01 31.17
C TYR A 349 11.42 3.71 30.47
N VAL A 350 10.83 2.78 31.22
CA VAL A 350 10.23 1.57 30.66
C VAL A 350 8.76 1.56 31.00
N VAL A 351 7.91 1.54 29.99
CA VAL A 351 6.45 1.37 30.16
C VAL A 351 6.17 -0.12 30.08
N ALA A 352 5.79 -0.72 31.22
CA ALA A 352 5.54 -2.14 31.37
C ALA A 352 4.04 -2.42 31.50
N GLY A 353 3.50 -3.21 30.59
CA GLY A 353 2.16 -3.80 30.69
C GLY A 353 2.17 -5.18 31.30
N GLY A 354 1.04 -5.90 31.23
CA GLY A 354 0.95 -7.30 31.65
C GLY A 354 1.94 -8.19 30.91
N GLU A 355 2.52 -9.17 31.59
CA GLU A 355 3.51 -10.12 31.04
C GLU A 355 4.76 -9.45 30.44
N ALA A 356 5.31 -8.48 31.15
CA ALA A 356 6.38 -7.60 30.66
C ALA A 356 7.73 -8.29 30.35
N GLY A 357 7.95 -9.53 30.78
CA GLY A 357 9.10 -10.38 30.41
C GLY A 357 10.50 -9.79 30.69
N SER A 358 11.51 -10.33 30.02
CA SER A 358 12.94 -10.04 30.23
C SER A 358 13.37 -8.59 30.07
N LYS A 359 12.59 -7.74 29.39
CA LYS A 359 12.90 -6.31 29.25
C LYS A 359 12.68 -5.55 30.56
N LEU A 360 11.67 -5.94 31.35
CA LEU A 360 11.42 -5.34 32.66
C LEU A 360 12.53 -5.71 33.64
N GLU A 361 12.91 -6.98 33.68
CA GLU A 361 14.01 -7.46 34.53
C GLU A 361 15.33 -6.73 34.21
N LYS A 362 15.60 -6.54 32.90
CA LYS A 362 16.79 -5.80 32.44
C LYS A 362 16.73 -4.33 32.81
N ALA A 363 15.54 -3.69 32.80
CA ALA A 363 15.38 -2.30 33.23
C ALA A 363 15.67 -2.15 34.72
N GLN A 364 15.13 -3.03 35.55
CA GLN A 364 15.38 -3.06 36.99
C GLN A 364 16.85 -3.28 37.34
N ALA A 365 17.52 -4.21 36.61
CA ALA A 365 18.95 -4.47 36.78
C ALA A 365 19.85 -3.27 36.38
N LEU A 366 19.38 -2.39 35.48
CA LEU A 366 20.10 -1.19 35.05
C LEU A 366 19.69 0.08 35.81
N GLY A 367 18.76 -0.02 36.80
CA GLY A 367 18.28 1.12 37.56
C GLY A 367 17.37 2.08 36.80
N GLY A 368 16.76 1.61 35.70
CA GLY A 368 15.82 2.38 34.89
C GLY A 368 14.49 2.62 35.63
N ALA A 369 13.90 3.79 35.45
CA ALA A 369 12.55 4.08 35.96
C ALA A 369 11.52 3.27 35.17
N VAL A 370 10.57 2.63 35.89
CA VAL A 370 9.48 1.81 35.33
C VAL A 370 8.14 2.49 35.65
#